data_8d21c2df9aed08b70d0e4016f9b2f820
#
_entry.id   8d21c2df9aed08b70d0e4016f9b2f820
#
_cell.length_a   1.000
_cell.length_b   1.000
_cell.length_c   1.000
_cell.angle_alpha   90.00
_cell.angle_beta   90.00
_cell.angle_gamma   90.00
#
_symmetry.space_group_name_H-M   'P 1'
#
loop_
_entity.id
_entity.type
_entity.pdbx_description
1 polymer ?
#
loop_
_entity_poly.entity_id
_entity_poly.type
_entity_poly.pdbx_seq_one_letter_code
_entity_poly.pdbx_strand_id
1 'polypeptide(L)'
;MVNFRAFSNKFMRFNLSEVNELIRSRRTIYPEQFSTRKVHREQIELILNNALWAPTHGNTQPWRFKVFMEDGLNTLSGFLARTYLAITPEDKQNDMKLAKMLKRPLQSSVVVAVCMERQAEEKILEIEEIEAVACAVQNMHLTCTAYGLGGFWSTPKLIYHPLTNEFLGLGEKDKCLGLFYIGYPDIEWPKAHRKPLEYITEWIVK
;
A
#
# COMPACT_ATOMS: atom_id res chain seq x y z
N MET A 1 -29.79 41.31 -9.08
CA MET A 1 -29.03 40.04 -9.22
C MET A 1 -28.57 39.63 -7.82
N VAL A 2 -29.28 38.66 -7.22
CA VAL A 2 -28.96 38.16 -5.88
C VAL A 2 -27.78 37.20 -6.01
N ASN A 3 -26.73 37.49 -5.26
CA ASN A 3 -25.45 36.79 -5.32
C ASN A 3 -25.57 35.39 -4.64
N PHE A 4 -25.84 34.33 -5.40
CA PHE A 4 -26.01 32.95 -4.93
C PHE A 4 -24.73 32.25 -4.49
N ARG A 5 -23.62 32.98 -4.27
CA ARG A 5 -22.30 32.40 -3.90
C ARG A 5 -21.98 32.37 -2.41
N ALA A 6 -22.89 32.72 -1.51
CA ALA A 6 -22.58 32.87 -0.08
C ALA A 6 -23.10 31.75 0.84
N PHE A 7 -23.62 30.62 0.31
CA PHE A 7 -24.08 29.48 1.13
C PHE A 7 -23.31 28.20 0.85
N SER A 8 -22.01 28.26 0.49
CA SER A 8 -21.19 27.09 0.31
C SER A 8 -20.43 26.75 1.59
N ASN A 9 -20.55 25.52 2.03
CA ASN A 9 -19.63 24.75 2.86
C ASN A 9 -19.72 24.86 4.39
N LYS A 10 -20.90 24.94 4.98
CA LYS A 10 -21.00 24.60 6.41
C LYS A 10 -20.96 23.08 6.66
N PHE A 11 -21.27 22.25 5.65
CA PHE A 11 -21.21 20.79 5.72
C PHE A 11 -20.79 20.23 4.35
N MET A 12 -19.61 19.63 4.28
CA MET A 12 -19.18 18.85 3.13
C MET A 12 -19.98 17.52 3.14
N ARG A 13 -20.67 17.21 2.03
CA ARG A 13 -21.43 15.95 1.90
C ARG A 13 -20.94 15.20 0.67
N PHE A 14 -20.57 13.96 0.89
CA PHE A 14 -20.26 13.00 -0.17
C PHE A 14 -21.44 12.04 -0.34
N ASN A 15 -21.54 11.41 -1.50
CA ASN A 15 -22.51 10.35 -1.71
C ASN A 15 -22.12 9.12 -0.87
N LEU A 16 -22.85 8.89 0.22
CA LEU A 16 -22.55 7.81 1.16
C LEU A 16 -22.66 6.41 0.49
N SER A 17 -23.55 6.24 -0.48
CA SER A 17 -23.70 4.96 -1.20
C SER A 17 -22.44 4.64 -2.00
N GLU A 18 -21.90 5.60 -2.74
CA GLU A 18 -20.63 5.44 -3.50
C GLU A 18 -19.45 5.16 -2.58
N VAL A 19 -19.36 5.89 -1.45
CA VAL A 19 -18.31 5.65 -0.45
C VAL A 19 -18.40 4.24 0.12
N ASN A 20 -19.60 3.78 0.49
CA ASN A 20 -19.81 2.43 0.99
C ASN A 20 -19.46 1.37 -0.06
N GLU A 21 -19.86 1.57 -1.30
CA GLU A 21 -19.54 0.66 -2.40
C GLU A 21 -18.04 0.57 -2.63
N LEU A 22 -17.33 1.69 -2.70
CA LEU A 22 -15.89 1.75 -2.86
C LEU A 22 -15.17 0.96 -1.75
N ILE A 23 -15.51 1.23 -0.48
CA ILE A 23 -14.89 0.56 0.67
C ILE A 23 -15.17 -0.95 0.64
N ARG A 24 -16.41 -1.35 0.33
CA ARG A 24 -16.83 -2.76 0.30
C ARG A 24 -16.29 -3.52 -0.91
N SER A 25 -16.01 -2.83 -2.00
CA SER A 25 -15.49 -3.42 -3.24
C SER A 25 -13.98 -3.60 -3.25
N ARG A 26 -13.22 -2.95 -2.36
CA ARG A 26 -11.76 -3.10 -2.29
C ARG A 26 -11.35 -4.55 -2.06
N ARG A 27 -10.52 -5.09 -2.94
CA ARG A 27 -9.96 -6.45 -2.88
C ARG A 27 -8.45 -6.44 -2.99
N THR A 28 -7.83 -7.49 -2.45
CA THR A 28 -6.46 -7.86 -2.79
C THR A 28 -6.48 -8.65 -4.08
N ILE A 29 -5.73 -8.20 -5.07
CA ILE A 29 -5.48 -8.89 -6.33
C ILE A 29 -3.98 -9.16 -6.40
N TYR A 30 -3.62 -10.43 -6.54
CA TYR A 30 -2.21 -10.83 -6.54
C TYR A 30 -1.53 -10.55 -7.89
N PRO A 31 -0.21 -10.34 -7.95
CA PRO A 31 0.52 -10.10 -9.20
C PRO A 31 0.30 -11.18 -10.26
N GLU A 32 0.12 -12.43 -9.83
CA GLU A 32 -0.18 -13.56 -10.71
C GLU A 32 -1.54 -13.44 -11.43
N GLN A 33 -2.36 -12.46 -11.03
CA GLN A 33 -3.70 -12.18 -11.55
C GLN A 33 -3.75 -10.88 -12.35
N PHE A 34 -2.61 -10.25 -12.58
CA PHE A 34 -2.52 -9.03 -13.38
C PHE A 34 -2.36 -9.33 -14.86
N SER A 35 -2.99 -8.51 -15.68
CA SER A 35 -2.78 -8.47 -17.13
C SER A 35 -1.46 -7.78 -17.48
N THR A 36 -1.08 -7.85 -18.74
CA THR A 36 0.09 -7.15 -19.28
C THR A 36 -0.13 -5.65 -19.52
N ARG A 37 -1.37 -5.17 -19.34
CA ARG A 37 -1.73 -3.76 -19.50
C ARG A 37 -0.95 -2.90 -18.49
N LYS A 38 -0.35 -1.81 -18.97
CA LYS A 38 0.48 -0.93 -18.15
C LYS A 38 -0.37 0.15 -17.46
N VAL A 39 -0.03 0.42 -16.21
CA VAL A 39 -0.56 1.55 -15.44
C VAL A 39 0.29 2.76 -15.76
N HIS A 40 -0.34 3.89 -16.08
CA HIS A 40 0.36 5.12 -16.43
C HIS A 40 0.86 5.84 -15.18
N ARG A 41 1.94 6.60 -15.33
CA ARG A 41 2.59 7.34 -14.25
C ARG A 41 1.62 8.30 -13.55
N GLU A 42 0.78 8.98 -14.28
CA GLU A 42 -0.21 9.94 -13.77
C GLU A 42 -1.23 9.27 -12.82
N GLN A 43 -1.59 8.01 -13.10
CA GLN A 43 -2.45 7.25 -12.20
C GLN A 43 -1.73 6.93 -10.88
N ILE A 44 -0.44 6.59 -10.94
CA ILE A 44 0.38 6.34 -9.75
C ILE A 44 0.56 7.62 -8.94
N GLU A 45 0.83 8.73 -9.60
CA GLU A 45 0.94 10.04 -8.93
C GLU A 45 -0.35 10.39 -8.19
N LEU A 46 -1.53 10.15 -8.77
CA LEU A 46 -2.79 10.37 -8.07
C LEU A 46 -3.00 9.39 -6.90
N ILE A 47 -2.65 8.13 -7.06
CA ILE A 47 -2.71 7.13 -5.97
C ILE A 47 -1.84 7.57 -4.79
N LEU A 48 -0.61 8.01 -5.05
CA LEU A 48 0.31 8.50 -4.02
C LEU A 48 -0.16 9.83 -3.42
N ASN A 49 -0.65 10.77 -4.23
CA ASN A 49 -1.22 12.01 -3.72
C ASN A 49 -2.40 11.75 -2.76
N ASN A 50 -3.27 10.79 -3.06
CA ASN A 50 -4.36 10.42 -2.16
C ASN A 50 -3.86 9.75 -0.87
N ALA A 51 -2.74 9.03 -0.93
CA ALA A 51 -2.09 8.48 0.26
C ALA A 51 -1.68 9.57 1.25
N LEU A 52 -1.24 10.74 0.78
CA LEU A 52 -0.80 11.86 1.62
C LEU A 52 -1.93 12.46 2.48
N TRP A 53 -3.20 12.13 2.20
CA TRP A 53 -4.35 12.58 2.99
C TRP A 53 -4.71 11.63 4.14
N ALA A 54 -3.83 10.71 4.47
CA ALA A 54 -3.97 9.89 5.67
C ALA A 54 -3.81 10.74 6.94
N PRO A 55 -4.50 10.37 8.05
CA PRO A 55 -4.28 11.02 9.32
C PRO A 55 -2.86 10.75 9.84
N THR A 56 -2.29 11.73 10.53
CA THR A 56 -0.95 11.61 11.13
C THR A 56 -0.88 12.43 12.41
N HIS A 57 -0.36 11.87 13.49
CA HIS A 57 -0.19 12.58 14.74
C HIS A 57 0.92 13.64 14.60
N GLY A 58 0.69 14.80 15.18
CA GLY A 58 1.67 15.91 15.14
C GLY A 58 2.06 16.35 13.72
N ASN A 59 1.29 15.99 12.70
CA ASN A 59 1.57 16.29 11.29
C ASN A 59 2.97 15.82 10.84
N THR A 60 3.46 14.68 11.36
CA THR A 60 4.80 14.15 11.03
C THR A 60 4.91 13.68 9.59
N GLN A 61 3.80 13.25 8.97
CA GLN A 61 3.75 12.76 7.59
C GLN A 61 4.86 11.74 7.30
N PRO A 62 4.89 10.60 8.04
CA PRO A 62 6.05 9.71 8.09
C PRO A 62 6.22 8.84 6.85
N TRP A 63 5.26 8.85 5.94
CA TRP A 63 5.28 8.01 4.74
C TRP A 63 6.37 8.44 3.76
N ARG A 64 7.12 7.45 3.27
CA ARG A 64 8.06 7.58 2.15
C ARG A 64 7.77 6.46 1.14
N PHE A 65 7.77 6.82 -0.13
CA PHE A 65 7.44 5.89 -1.21
C PHE A 65 8.61 5.78 -2.18
N LYS A 66 9.08 4.55 -2.44
CA LYS A 66 10.04 4.25 -3.50
C LYS A 66 9.29 3.49 -4.59
N VAL A 67 9.16 4.09 -5.77
CA VAL A 67 8.35 3.58 -6.86
C VAL A 67 9.25 2.87 -7.87
N PHE A 68 8.95 1.61 -8.14
CA PHE A 68 9.63 0.77 -9.12
C PHE A 68 8.70 0.56 -10.32
N MET A 69 9.13 1.02 -11.48
CA MET A 69 8.46 0.87 -12.79
C MET A 69 9.51 0.45 -13.82
N GLU A 70 9.06 -0.12 -14.94
CA GLU A 70 9.93 -0.47 -16.06
C GLU A 70 11.16 -1.28 -15.63
N ASP A 71 12.37 -0.83 -15.93
CA ASP A 71 13.61 -1.50 -15.52
C ASP A 71 13.83 -1.54 -14.00
N GLY A 72 13.20 -0.64 -13.26
CA GLY A 72 13.18 -0.67 -11.80
C GLY A 72 12.57 -1.95 -11.24
N LEU A 73 11.63 -2.57 -11.97
CA LEU A 73 11.03 -3.85 -11.58
C LEU A 73 12.05 -5.01 -11.67
N ASN A 74 12.95 -4.99 -12.66
CA ASN A 74 14.06 -5.94 -12.78
C ASN A 74 15.03 -5.77 -11.61
N THR A 75 15.37 -4.52 -11.28
CA THR A 75 16.25 -4.19 -10.15
C THR A 75 15.67 -4.71 -8.84
N LEU A 76 14.39 -4.45 -8.57
CA LEU A 76 13.68 -4.93 -7.39
C LEU A 76 13.62 -6.47 -7.35
N SER A 77 13.25 -7.11 -8.45
CA SER A 77 13.19 -8.56 -8.59
C SER A 77 14.51 -9.22 -8.22
N GLY A 78 15.62 -8.75 -8.81
CA GLY A 78 16.97 -9.24 -8.52
C GLY A 78 17.36 -9.00 -7.06
N PHE A 79 17.04 -7.85 -6.49
CA PHE A 79 17.29 -7.56 -5.07
C PHE A 79 16.53 -8.53 -4.15
N LEU A 80 15.23 -8.71 -4.36
CA LEU A 80 14.40 -9.59 -3.52
C LEU A 80 14.90 -11.04 -3.54
N ALA A 81 15.27 -11.56 -4.72
CA ALA A 81 15.77 -12.91 -4.86
C ALA A 81 17.13 -13.10 -4.17
N ARG A 82 18.09 -12.22 -4.42
CA ARG A 82 19.41 -12.27 -3.77
C ARG A 82 19.30 -12.18 -2.25
N THR A 83 18.50 -11.23 -1.76
CA THR A 83 18.31 -11.05 -0.31
C THR A 83 17.64 -12.27 0.31
N TYR A 84 16.61 -12.85 -0.34
CA TYR A 84 15.99 -14.09 0.13
C TYR A 84 17.00 -15.22 0.29
N LEU A 85 17.85 -15.45 -0.69
CA LEU A 85 18.89 -16.48 -0.65
C LEU A 85 19.95 -16.17 0.43
N ALA A 86 20.36 -14.93 0.57
CA ALA A 86 21.39 -14.52 1.53
C ALA A 86 20.94 -14.68 2.99
N ILE A 87 19.66 -14.40 3.30
CA ILE A 87 19.17 -14.42 4.70
C ILE A 87 18.47 -15.72 5.09
N THR A 88 18.20 -16.61 4.14
CA THR A 88 17.50 -17.86 4.39
C THR A 88 18.48 -19.03 4.37
N PRO A 89 18.63 -19.78 5.48
CA PRO A 89 19.46 -20.99 5.50
C PRO A 89 19.09 -21.95 4.37
N GLU A 90 20.08 -22.63 3.78
CA GLU A 90 19.88 -23.49 2.60
C GLU A 90 18.79 -24.56 2.83
N ASP A 91 18.79 -25.19 4.02
CA ASP A 91 17.80 -26.20 4.42
C ASP A 91 16.37 -25.66 4.55
N LYS A 92 16.19 -24.32 4.59
CA LYS A 92 14.91 -23.62 4.70
C LYS A 92 14.52 -22.84 3.44
N GLN A 93 15.37 -22.89 2.42
CA GLN A 93 15.05 -22.28 1.14
C GLN A 93 13.91 -23.04 0.45
N ASN A 94 13.08 -22.31 -0.27
CA ASN A 94 11.91 -22.86 -0.93
C ASN A 94 11.77 -22.24 -2.33
N ASP A 95 11.81 -23.09 -3.35
CA ASP A 95 11.78 -22.68 -4.75
C ASP A 95 10.53 -21.86 -5.11
N MET A 96 9.37 -22.20 -4.54
CA MET A 96 8.14 -21.42 -4.78
C MET A 96 8.23 -20.02 -4.18
N LYS A 97 8.89 -19.85 -3.03
CA LYS A 97 9.11 -18.52 -2.44
C LYS A 97 10.11 -17.73 -3.28
N LEU A 98 11.22 -18.34 -3.69
CA LEU A 98 12.21 -17.73 -4.57
C LEU A 98 11.56 -17.30 -5.90
N ALA A 99 10.77 -18.18 -6.52
CA ALA A 99 10.06 -17.88 -7.73
C ALA A 99 9.10 -16.68 -7.57
N LYS A 100 8.42 -16.56 -6.42
CA LYS A 100 7.58 -15.39 -6.13
C LYS A 100 8.40 -14.10 -5.99
N MET A 101 9.58 -14.14 -5.35
CA MET A 101 10.48 -12.98 -5.25
C MET A 101 10.92 -12.51 -6.64
N LEU A 102 11.25 -13.44 -7.53
CA LEU A 102 11.64 -13.13 -8.91
C LEU A 102 10.47 -12.64 -9.77
N LYS A 103 9.33 -13.34 -9.74
CA LYS A 103 8.27 -13.15 -10.73
C LYS A 103 7.31 -12.01 -10.40
N ARG A 104 6.92 -11.84 -9.13
CA ARG A 104 5.88 -10.87 -8.74
C ARG A 104 6.17 -9.43 -9.14
N PRO A 105 7.39 -8.88 -8.95
CA PRO A 105 7.69 -7.55 -9.46
C PRO A 105 7.47 -7.46 -10.98
N LEU A 106 7.93 -8.46 -11.74
CA LEU A 106 7.85 -8.47 -13.21
C LEU A 106 6.44 -8.69 -13.76
N GLN A 107 5.56 -9.31 -12.98
CA GLN A 107 4.13 -9.47 -13.30
C GLN A 107 3.30 -8.23 -12.97
N SER A 108 3.88 -7.26 -12.28
CA SER A 108 3.22 -6.03 -11.89
C SER A 108 3.53 -4.91 -12.87
N SER A 109 2.63 -3.94 -12.96
CA SER A 109 2.90 -2.71 -13.69
C SER A 109 3.80 -1.77 -12.88
N VAL A 110 3.58 -1.75 -11.57
CA VAL A 110 4.29 -0.90 -10.62
C VAL A 110 4.41 -1.63 -9.28
N VAL A 111 5.52 -1.43 -8.59
CA VAL A 111 5.67 -1.79 -7.18
C VAL A 111 6.11 -0.57 -6.39
N VAL A 112 5.41 -0.27 -5.31
CA VAL A 112 5.76 0.80 -4.39
C VAL A 112 6.29 0.19 -3.09
N ALA A 113 7.56 0.44 -2.76
CA ALA A 113 8.03 0.17 -1.41
C ALA A 113 7.46 1.26 -0.48
N VAL A 114 6.66 0.83 0.47
CA VAL A 114 5.99 1.67 1.46
C VAL A 114 6.88 1.73 2.68
N CYS A 115 7.39 2.91 2.99
CA CYS A 115 8.33 3.12 4.07
C CYS A 115 7.81 4.13 5.08
N MET A 116 8.27 4.01 6.31
CA MET A 116 8.10 4.97 7.39
C MET A 116 9.46 5.59 7.71
N GLU A 117 9.55 6.91 7.61
CA GLU A 117 10.67 7.70 8.12
C GLU A 117 10.38 8.11 9.55
N ARG A 118 11.28 7.76 10.44
CA ARG A 118 11.14 8.03 11.87
C ARG A 118 11.38 9.52 12.15
N GLN A 119 10.48 10.15 12.89
CA GLN A 119 10.64 11.53 13.34
C GLN A 119 11.93 11.69 14.16
N ALA A 120 12.76 12.69 13.83
CA ALA A 120 14.07 12.90 14.44
C ALA A 120 14.00 13.14 15.96
N GLU A 121 13.00 13.89 16.43
CA GLU A 121 12.81 14.19 17.85
C GLU A 121 12.17 13.05 18.66
N GLU A 122 11.66 12.02 17.99
CA GLU A 122 11.00 10.84 18.57
C GLU A 122 9.88 11.16 19.58
N LYS A 123 9.23 12.31 19.45
CA LYS A 123 8.13 12.74 20.33
C LYS A 123 6.85 11.95 20.12
N ILE A 124 6.62 11.51 18.89
CA ILE A 124 5.50 10.67 18.51
C ILE A 124 5.92 9.20 18.64
N LEU A 125 5.07 8.34 19.15
CA LEU A 125 5.38 6.92 19.27
C LEU A 125 5.53 6.30 17.86
N GLU A 126 6.53 5.44 17.70
CA GLU A 126 6.79 4.75 16.44
C GLU A 126 5.55 4.02 15.88
N ILE A 127 4.76 3.42 16.78
CA ILE A 127 3.54 2.73 16.37
C ILE A 127 2.53 3.65 15.70
N GLU A 128 2.40 4.89 16.16
CA GLU A 128 1.47 5.87 15.56
C GLU A 128 1.94 6.30 14.16
N GLU A 129 3.25 6.36 13.92
CA GLU A 129 3.80 6.64 12.59
C GLU A 129 3.59 5.44 11.65
N ILE A 130 3.72 4.21 12.14
CA ILE A 130 3.39 2.98 11.39
C ILE A 130 1.90 2.96 11.04
N GLU A 131 1.02 3.29 11.98
CA GLU A 131 -0.44 3.35 11.77
C GLU A 131 -0.82 4.42 10.74
N ALA A 132 -0.16 5.60 10.77
CA ALA A 132 -0.36 6.63 9.76
C ALA A 132 0.00 6.14 8.36
N VAL A 133 1.12 5.43 8.22
CA VAL A 133 1.50 4.82 6.92
C VAL A 133 0.53 3.72 6.51
N ALA A 134 0.00 2.92 7.45
CA ALA A 134 -1.02 1.92 7.14
C ALA A 134 -2.33 2.57 6.63
N CYS A 135 -2.74 3.72 7.19
CA CYS A 135 -3.84 4.53 6.68
C CYS A 135 -3.55 5.05 5.27
N ALA A 136 -2.33 5.49 4.99
CA ALA A 136 -1.91 5.90 3.64
C ALA A 136 -2.02 4.75 2.63
N VAL A 137 -1.63 3.53 3.01
CA VAL A 137 -1.79 2.32 2.17
C VAL A 137 -3.27 2.04 1.91
N GLN A 138 -4.16 2.22 2.89
CA GLN A 138 -5.59 2.06 2.67
C GLN A 138 -6.12 3.07 1.63
N ASN A 139 -5.67 4.33 1.68
CA ASN A 139 -6.02 5.32 0.67
C ASN A 139 -5.52 4.92 -0.73
N MET A 140 -4.30 4.37 -0.84
CA MET A 140 -3.78 3.81 -2.09
C MET A 140 -4.68 2.69 -2.61
N HIS A 141 -5.08 1.77 -1.74
CA HIS A 141 -5.96 0.65 -2.10
C HIS A 141 -7.34 1.11 -2.60
N LEU A 142 -7.95 2.08 -1.93
CA LEU A 142 -9.23 2.63 -2.34
C LEU A 142 -9.12 3.34 -3.70
N THR A 143 -8.04 4.11 -3.89
CA THR A 143 -7.79 4.79 -5.18
C THR A 143 -7.56 3.79 -6.30
N CYS A 144 -6.79 2.71 -6.06
CA CYS A 144 -6.66 1.61 -7.02
C CYS A 144 -8.02 1.02 -7.38
N THR A 145 -8.87 0.74 -6.37
CA THR A 145 -10.22 0.18 -6.58
C THR A 145 -11.08 1.11 -7.44
N ALA A 146 -11.05 2.42 -7.18
CA ALA A 146 -11.77 3.42 -7.97
C ALA A 146 -11.32 3.48 -9.44
N TYR A 147 -10.04 3.18 -9.71
CA TYR A 147 -9.49 3.05 -11.07
C TYR A 147 -9.75 1.69 -11.74
N GLY A 148 -10.33 0.72 -11.03
CA GLY A 148 -10.41 -0.67 -11.50
C GLY A 148 -9.04 -1.37 -11.51
N LEU A 149 -8.08 -0.87 -10.74
CA LEU A 149 -6.77 -1.46 -10.55
C LEU A 149 -6.77 -2.45 -9.38
N GLY A 150 -6.02 -3.53 -9.51
CA GLY A 150 -5.68 -4.43 -8.42
C GLY A 150 -4.52 -3.89 -7.59
N GLY A 151 -4.61 -4.10 -6.27
CA GLY A 151 -3.54 -3.79 -5.34
C GLY A 151 -3.25 -4.97 -4.41
N PHE A 152 -1.97 -5.22 -4.14
CA PHE A 152 -1.52 -6.24 -3.18
C PHE A 152 -0.42 -5.70 -2.29
N TRP A 153 -0.71 -5.55 -0.99
CA TRP A 153 0.29 -5.18 0.01
C TRP A 153 0.93 -6.44 0.60
N SER A 154 2.21 -6.64 0.33
CA SER A 154 2.98 -7.81 0.74
C SER A 154 4.07 -7.45 1.74
N THR A 155 4.20 -8.25 2.80
CA THR A 155 5.16 -8.05 3.88
C THR A 155 6.05 -9.30 4.08
N PRO A 156 6.87 -9.69 3.08
CA PRO A 156 7.79 -10.81 3.25
C PRO A 156 8.84 -10.48 4.31
N LYS A 157 9.31 -11.48 5.06
CA LYS A 157 10.26 -11.26 6.18
C LYS A 157 11.50 -10.44 5.81
N LEU A 158 11.96 -10.56 4.57
CA LEU A 158 13.16 -9.85 4.09
C LEU A 158 13.02 -8.31 4.11
N ILE A 159 11.80 -7.77 4.08
CA ILE A 159 11.60 -6.29 4.10
C ILE A 159 12.06 -5.67 5.42
N TYR A 160 12.10 -6.45 6.49
CA TYR A 160 12.56 -6.02 7.82
C TYR A 160 14.06 -6.22 8.02
N HIS A 161 14.78 -6.71 7.01
CA HIS A 161 16.21 -6.96 7.11
C HIS A 161 17.02 -5.70 6.78
N PRO A 162 18.15 -5.42 7.44
CA PRO A 162 18.98 -4.24 7.19
C PRO A 162 19.37 -4.03 5.71
N LEU A 163 19.62 -5.12 4.97
CA LEU A 163 19.87 -5.04 3.52
C LEU A 163 18.74 -4.35 2.74
N THR A 164 17.50 -4.43 3.22
CA THR A 164 16.38 -3.75 2.58
C THR A 164 16.42 -2.25 2.87
N ASN A 165 16.76 -1.85 4.09
CA ASN A 165 16.94 -0.43 4.41
C ASN A 165 18.09 0.18 3.57
N GLU A 166 19.20 -0.53 3.46
CA GLU A 166 20.33 -0.13 2.61
C GLU A 166 19.92 0.03 1.14
N PHE A 167 19.25 -0.99 0.57
CA PHE A 167 18.77 -0.95 -0.82
C PHE A 167 17.79 0.20 -1.09
N LEU A 168 16.93 0.51 -0.13
CA LEU A 168 15.94 1.58 -0.25
C LEU A 168 16.49 2.96 0.16
N GLY A 169 17.73 3.04 0.66
CA GLY A 169 18.34 4.27 1.16
C GLY A 169 17.58 4.84 2.35
N LEU A 170 17.18 3.98 3.29
CA LEU A 170 16.50 4.34 4.53
C LEU A 170 17.51 4.54 5.66
N GLY A 171 17.19 5.43 6.60
CA GLY A 171 17.94 5.61 7.83
C GLY A 171 17.83 4.41 8.78
N GLU A 172 18.67 4.42 9.83
CA GLU A 172 18.74 3.32 10.81
C GLU A 172 17.40 3.07 11.54
N LYS A 173 16.65 4.14 11.83
CA LYS A 173 15.37 4.10 12.54
C LYS A 173 14.15 4.00 11.62
N ASP A 174 14.38 4.16 10.31
CA ASP A 174 13.32 4.05 9.32
C ASP A 174 12.97 2.59 9.08
N LYS A 175 11.76 2.37 8.54
CA LYS A 175 11.26 1.02 8.29
C LYS A 175 10.61 0.89 6.93
N CYS A 176 10.93 -0.19 6.22
CA CYS A 176 10.08 -0.65 5.14
C CYS A 176 8.91 -1.42 5.73
N LEU A 177 7.68 -1.00 5.43
CA LEU A 177 6.45 -1.62 5.93
C LEU A 177 5.79 -2.53 4.91
N GLY A 178 6.38 -2.69 3.73
CA GLY A 178 5.93 -3.62 2.71
C GLY A 178 6.12 -3.13 1.30
N LEU A 179 5.76 -4.01 0.39
CA LEU A 179 5.74 -3.77 -1.05
C LEU A 179 4.29 -3.77 -1.53
N PHE A 180 3.85 -2.68 -2.16
CA PHE A 180 2.52 -2.52 -2.70
C PHE A 180 2.57 -2.69 -4.22
N TYR A 181 2.07 -3.83 -4.71
CA TYR A 181 2.04 -4.21 -6.12
C TYR A 181 0.77 -3.69 -6.77
N ILE A 182 0.88 -3.11 -7.96
CA ILE A 182 -0.24 -2.52 -8.70
C ILE A 182 -0.25 -3.03 -10.14
N GLY A 183 -1.44 -3.38 -10.63
CA GLY A 183 -1.66 -3.80 -12.02
C GLY A 183 -3.14 -3.84 -12.37
N TYR A 184 -3.46 -3.97 -13.66
CA TYR A 184 -4.83 -4.23 -14.09
C TYR A 184 -5.17 -5.70 -13.88
N PRO A 185 -6.29 -6.02 -13.18
CA PRO A 185 -6.74 -7.41 -13.02
C PRO A 185 -7.09 -8.06 -14.35
N ASP A 186 -6.73 -9.34 -14.50
CA ASP A 186 -7.14 -10.24 -15.60
C ASP A 186 -8.03 -11.37 -15.06
N ILE A 187 -8.89 -11.04 -14.11
CA ILE A 187 -9.83 -11.95 -13.47
C ILE A 187 -11.13 -11.21 -13.19
N GLU A 188 -12.21 -11.94 -12.96
CA GLU A 188 -13.42 -11.38 -12.36
C GLU A 188 -13.12 -10.84 -10.96
N TRP A 189 -13.77 -9.72 -10.59
CA TRP A 189 -13.56 -9.09 -9.29
C TRP A 189 -13.98 -10.03 -8.15
N PRO A 190 -13.09 -10.40 -7.22
CA PRO A 190 -13.37 -11.43 -6.23
C PRO A 190 -14.47 -11.02 -5.24
N LYS A 191 -15.34 -11.96 -4.88
CA LYS A 191 -16.26 -11.78 -3.76
C LYS A 191 -15.51 -11.89 -2.44
N ALA A 192 -16.01 -11.23 -1.39
CA ALA A 192 -15.44 -11.33 -0.05
C ALA A 192 -16.53 -11.36 1.02
N HIS A 193 -16.21 -12.01 2.12
CA HIS A 193 -17.06 -12.03 3.31
C HIS A 193 -16.34 -11.32 4.48
N ARG A 194 -17.12 -10.79 5.38
CA ARG A 194 -16.67 -10.27 6.67
C ARG A 194 -17.51 -10.91 7.76
N LYS A 195 -16.93 -11.06 8.92
CA LYS A 195 -17.72 -11.44 10.12
C LYS A 195 -18.80 -10.38 10.36
N PRO A 196 -20.01 -10.78 10.79
CA PRO A 196 -21.02 -9.83 11.24
C PRO A 196 -20.49 -8.93 12.35
N LEU A 197 -21.00 -7.68 12.40
CA LEU A 197 -20.54 -6.67 13.33
C LEU A 197 -20.67 -7.11 14.80
N GLU A 198 -21.69 -7.89 15.10
CA GLU A 198 -22.04 -8.37 16.43
C GLU A 198 -20.95 -9.25 17.06
N TYR A 199 -20.11 -9.90 16.24
CA TYR A 199 -19.00 -10.74 16.74
C TYR A 199 -17.76 -9.94 17.19
N ILE A 200 -17.71 -8.65 16.86
CA ILE A 200 -16.51 -7.82 17.06
C ILE A 200 -16.82 -6.49 17.73
N THR A 201 -18.08 -6.27 18.15
CA THR A 201 -18.52 -4.99 18.72
C THR A 201 -19.29 -5.22 20.02
N GLU A 202 -18.95 -4.48 21.03
CA GLU A 202 -19.69 -4.36 22.28
C GLU A 202 -20.21 -2.93 22.42
N TRP A 203 -21.50 -2.78 22.70
CA TRP A 203 -22.14 -1.48 22.91
C TRP A 203 -22.21 -1.16 24.39
N ILE A 204 -21.45 -0.18 24.85
CA ILE A 204 -21.50 0.31 26.23
C ILE A 204 -22.39 1.55 26.22
N VAL A 205 -23.63 1.39 26.73
CA VAL A 205 -24.70 2.41 26.67
C VAL A 205 -25.16 2.90 28.05
N LYS A 206 -24.28 2.82 29.05
CA LYS A 206 -24.54 3.29 30.41
C LYS A 206 -23.81 4.57 30.69
#